data_cf7be269f66f2250bda73e42c674ea45
#
_entry.id   cf7be269f66f2250bda73e42c674ea45
#
_cell.length_a   1.000
_cell.length_b   1.000
_cell.length_c   1.000
_cell.angle_alpha   90.00
_cell.angle_beta   90.00
_cell.angle_gamma   90.00
#
_symmetry.space_group_name_H-M   'P 1'
#
loop_
_entity.id
_entity.type
_entity.pdbx_description
1 polymer ?
#
loop_
_entity_poly.entity_id
_entity_poly.type
_entity_poly.pdbx_seq_one_letter_code
_entity_poly.pdbx_strand_id
1 'polypeptide(L)'
;MNDLRISVNELAKACAHSSDAAEWEEFLRRSSPLASLVALRVSRMWVSAPSPAMVEDIVQEIFLKLCEQERRILRDFEPRGEDSFLGLLRTVAASVANDYYRRRYSAKRGGKVVTMALEEDGAPTTAASARQSAQTERSVLYAQLDEKLRSAPEVIGERDRSLFWLYYLQGFTAEEIARQPGAGLTAKGVESALRRVTIWLRREIEGERAKSEAASG
;
A
#
# COMPACT_ATOMS: atom_id res chain seq x y z
N MET A 1 31.17 19.45 -13.25
CA MET A 1 29.83 19.40 -12.63
C MET A 1 29.42 17.93 -12.61
N ASN A 2 29.67 17.30 -11.50
CA ASN A 2 29.47 15.86 -11.31
C ASN A 2 28.10 15.71 -10.66
N ASP A 3 27.06 15.47 -11.45
CA ASP A 3 25.73 15.15 -10.96
C ASP A 3 25.74 13.69 -10.47
N LEU A 4 26.44 13.48 -9.37
CA LEU A 4 26.39 12.25 -8.59
C LEU A 4 24.95 12.17 -8.06
N ARG A 5 24.12 11.43 -8.75
CA ARG A 5 22.75 11.12 -8.32
C ARG A 5 22.82 10.33 -7.01
N ILE A 6 22.88 11.07 -5.90
CA ILE A 6 22.80 10.51 -4.55
C ILE A 6 21.57 9.57 -4.52
N SER A 7 21.75 8.32 -4.12
CA SER A 7 20.66 7.36 -4.03
C SER A 7 19.67 7.75 -2.92
N VAL A 8 18.44 7.23 -2.98
CA VAL A 8 17.44 7.46 -1.92
C VAL A 8 17.92 6.87 -0.58
N ASN A 9 18.72 5.80 -0.61
CA ASN A 9 19.35 5.24 0.59
C ASN A 9 20.33 6.22 1.23
N GLU A 10 21.17 6.88 0.42
CA GLU A 10 22.15 7.86 0.89
C GLU A 10 21.46 9.10 1.44
N LEU A 11 20.40 9.59 0.76
CA LEU A 11 19.58 10.69 1.26
C LEU A 11 18.94 10.36 2.60
N ALA A 12 18.38 9.15 2.75
CA ALA A 12 17.79 8.71 4.02
C ALA A 12 18.83 8.71 5.16
N LYS A 13 20.07 8.26 4.88
CA LYS A 13 21.18 8.32 5.85
C LYS A 13 21.63 9.74 6.15
N ALA A 14 21.74 10.59 5.15
CA ALA A 14 22.07 12.01 5.35
C ALA A 14 21.03 12.67 6.24
N CYS A 15 19.75 12.53 5.93
CA CYS A 15 18.63 13.06 6.73
C CYS A 15 18.55 12.48 8.16
N ALA A 16 19.17 11.33 8.43
CA ALA A 16 19.24 10.79 9.78
C ALA A 16 20.05 11.69 10.73
N HIS A 17 21.06 12.38 10.22
CA HIS A 17 22.01 13.15 11.01
C HIS A 17 22.06 14.64 10.65
N SER A 18 21.63 15.02 9.45
CA SER A 18 21.65 16.39 8.93
C SER A 18 20.30 17.08 9.16
N SER A 19 20.38 18.39 9.40
CA SER A 19 19.23 19.30 9.40
C SER A 19 19.25 20.22 8.17
N ASP A 20 20.03 19.88 7.14
CA ASP A 20 20.10 20.64 5.90
C ASP A 20 18.75 20.57 5.17
N ALA A 21 18.20 21.75 4.91
CA ALA A 21 16.91 21.87 4.25
C ALA A 21 16.93 21.32 2.81
N ALA A 22 18.05 21.47 2.09
CA ALA A 22 18.16 20.99 0.71
C ALA A 22 18.17 19.44 0.64
N GLU A 23 18.87 18.77 1.57
CA GLU A 23 18.85 17.31 1.67
C GLU A 23 17.45 16.79 2.01
N TRP A 24 16.76 17.45 2.93
CA TRP A 24 15.39 17.10 3.30
C TRP A 24 14.41 17.33 2.15
N GLU A 25 14.52 18.45 1.44
CA GLU A 25 13.66 18.73 0.29
C GLU A 25 13.81 17.67 -0.80
N GLU A 26 15.05 17.30 -1.13
CA GLU A 26 15.31 16.26 -2.13
C GLU A 26 14.85 14.88 -1.66
N PHE A 27 15.06 14.56 -0.38
CA PHE A 27 14.55 13.34 0.23
C PHE A 27 13.03 13.26 0.15
N LEU A 28 12.32 14.32 0.54
CA LEU A 28 10.86 14.39 0.46
C LEU A 28 10.40 14.31 -0.99
N ARG A 29 11.03 15.03 -1.90
CA ARG A 29 10.70 15.02 -3.32
C ARG A 29 10.73 13.61 -3.92
N ARG A 30 11.72 12.79 -3.57
CA ARG A 30 11.87 11.42 -4.06
C ARG A 30 11.01 10.41 -3.32
N SER A 31 10.71 10.63 -2.07
CA SER A 31 10.01 9.69 -1.19
C SER A 31 8.49 9.88 -1.20
N SER A 32 8.00 11.13 -1.36
CA SER A 32 6.56 11.45 -1.31
C SER A 32 5.70 10.72 -2.33
N PRO A 33 6.13 10.49 -3.58
CA PRO A 33 5.31 9.75 -4.53
C PRO A 33 4.98 8.34 -4.06
N LEU A 34 5.96 7.64 -3.46
CA LEU A 34 5.75 6.30 -2.91
C LEU A 34 4.89 6.34 -1.65
N ALA A 35 5.15 7.27 -0.74
CA ALA A 35 4.35 7.45 0.47
C ALA A 35 2.88 7.72 0.12
N SER A 36 2.61 8.62 -0.82
CA SER A 36 1.26 8.95 -1.31
C SER A 36 0.58 7.75 -1.98
N LEU A 37 1.33 6.97 -2.77
CA LEU A 37 0.80 5.77 -3.41
C LEU A 37 0.36 4.73 -2.37
N VAL A 38 1.18 4.49 -1.34
CA VAL A 38 0.86 3.54 -0.27
C VAL A 38 -0.30 4.06 0.58
N ALA A 39 -0.26 5.33 1.00
CA ALA A 39 -1.34 5.96 1.76
C ALA A 39 -2.67 5.84 1.01
N LEU A 40 -2.71 6.18 -0.28
CA LEU A 40 -3.90 6.06 -1.11
C LEU A 40 -4.40 4.62 -1.25
N ARG A 41 -3.49 3.65 -1.42
CA ARG A 41 -3.84 2.23 -1.52
C ARG A 41 -4.49 1.73 -0.23
N VAL A 42 -3.86 1.99 0.91
CA VAL A 42 -4.40 1.58 2.22
C VAL A 42 -5.72 2.30 2.48
N SER A 43 -5.82 3.60 2.18
CA SER A 43 -7.05 4.36 2.36
C SER A 43 -8.23 3.74 1.60
N ARG A 44 -8.01 3.27 0.38
CA ARG A 44 -9.04 2.60 -0.44
C ARG A 44 -9.54 1.27 0.11
N MET A 45 -8.81 0.64 1.03
CA MET A 45 -9.27 -0.54 1.74
C MET A 45 -10.27 -0.19 2.85
N TRP A 46 -10.18 1.01 3.40
CA TRP A 46 -11.00 1.46 4.52
C TRP A 46 -12.21 2.29 4.09
N VAL A 47 -12.07 3.05 3.01
CA VAL A 47 -13.10 3.94 2.47
C VAL A 47 -13.13 3.86 0.95
N SER A 48 -14.32 3.87 0.37
CA SER A 48 -14.52 3.77 -1.08
C SER A 48 -13.93 4.95 -1.84
N ALA A 49 -13.97 6.17 -1.27
CA ALA A 49 -13.45 7.39 -1.87
C ALA A 49 -12.66 8.21 -0.82
N PRO A 50 -11.35 7.94 -0.64
CA PRO A 50 -10.53 8.76 0.24
C PRO A 50 -10.34 10.15 -0.36
N SER A 51 -10.62 11.20 0.44
CA SER A 51 -10.38 12.58 -0.02
C SER A 51 -8.87 12.85 -0.18
N PRO A 52 -8.47 13.74 -1.10
CA PRO A 52 -7.07 14.14 -1.23
C PRO A 52 -6.47 14.65 0.09
N ALA A 53 -7.21 15.48 0.83
CA ALA A 53 -6.76 15.99 2.13
C ALA A 53 -6.48 14.87 3.13
N MET A 54 -7.32 13.84 3.18
CA MET A 54 -7.08 12.68 4.05
C MET A 54 -5.80 11.92 3.67
N VAL A 55 -5.53 11.79 2.38
CA VAL A 55 -4.30 11.14 1.92
C VAL A 55 -3.08 11.99 2.27
N GLU A 56 -3.17 13.31 2.13
CA GLU A 56 -2.13 14.27 2.52
C GLU A 56 -1.85 14.22 4.01
N ASP A 57 -2.87 14.17 4.86
CA ASP A 57 -2.73 14.02 6.31
C ASP A 57 -1.94 12.74 6.66
N ILE A 58 -2.29 11.62 6.02
CA ILE A 58 -1.58 10.35 6.22
C ILE A 58 -0.12 10.46 5.77
N VAL A 59 0.15 11.11 4.63
CA VAL A 59 1.51 11.32 4.14
C VAL A 59 2.31 12.17 5.11
N GLN A 60 1.74 13.22 5.68
CA GLN A 60 2.37 14.01 6.73
C GLN A 60 2.69 13.16 7.97
N GLU A 61 1.74 12.34 8.44
CA GLU A 61 1.98 11.42 9.56
C GLU A 61 3.10 10.40 9.27
N ILE A 62 3.24 9.93 8.01
CA ILE A 62 4.33 9.04 7.59
C ILE A 62 5.69 9.73 7.79
N PHE A 63 5.83 10.96 7.31
CA PHE A 63 7.09 11.70 7.46
C PHE A 63 7.36 12.12 8.90
N LEU A 64 6.33 12.50 9.66
CA LEU A 64 6.46 12.72 11.11
C LEU A 64 6.95 11.47 11.82
N LYS A 65 6.43 10.29 11.44
CA LYS A 65 6.88 8.99 11.99
C LYS A 65 8.36 8.73 11.73
N LEU A 66 8.87 9.09 10.56
CA LEU A 66 10.30 8.98 10.25
C LEU A 66 11.15 9.93 11.10
N CYS A 67 10.57 11.06 11.53
CA CYS A 67 11.24 12.06 12.38
C CYS A 67 11.14 11.76 13.87
N GLU A 68 10.25 10.86 14.31
CA GLU A 68 10.08 10.50 15.72
C GLU A 68 11.35 9.95 16.36
N GLN A 69 11.44 10.11 17.69
CA GLN A 69 12.56 9.60 18.51
C GLN A 69 13.92 9.96 17.93
N GLU A 70 14.11 11.23 17.61
CA GLU A 70 15.35 11.74 16.99
C GLU A 70 15.71 11.01 15.70
N ARG A 71 14.72 10.74 14.87
CA ARG A 71 14.87 10.07 13.56
C ARG A 71 15.38 8.64 13.67
N ARG A 72 14.99 7.94 14.71
CA ARG A 72 15.45 6.58 14.99
C ARG A 72 15.32 5.64 13.78
N ILE A 73 14.20 5.70 13.07
CA ILE A 73 13.96 4.84 11.89
C ILE A 73 15.01 5.08 10.80
N LEU A 74 15.41 6.34 10.57
CA LEU A 74 16.44 6.70 9.60
C LEU A 74 17.84 6.34 10.09
N ARG A 75 18.13 6.52 11.39
CA ARG A 75 19.43 6.17 11.99
C ARG A 75 19.69 4.67 12.01
N ASP A 76 18.67 3.90 12.37
CA ASP A 76 18.77 2.44 12.44
C ASP A 76 18.66 1.77 11.06
N PHE A 77 18.42 2.58 9.99
CA PHE A 77 18.32 2.05 8.64
C PHE A 77 19.68 1.60 8.11
N GLU A 78 19.77 0.33 7.75
CA GLU A 78 20.93 -0.25 7.07
C GLU A 78 20.57 -0.66 5.64
N PRO A 79 21.21 -0.06 4.60
CA PRO A 79 20.98 -0.44 3.22
C PRO A 79 21.46 -1.88 2.97
N ARG A 80 20.57 -2.71 2.42
CA ARG A 80 20.88 -4.09 2.01
C ARG A 80 20.79 -4.28 0.50
N GLY A 81 20.52 -3.21 -0.25
CA GLY A 81 20.37 -3.17 -1.70
C GLY A 81 19.97 -1.80 -2.16
N GLU A 82 19.88 -1.58 -3.47
CA GLU A 82 19.71 -0.27 -4.11
C GLU A 82 18.41 0.45 -3.67
N ASP A 83 17.31 -0.30 -3.51
CA ASP A 83 15.99 0.24 -3.14
C ASP A 83 15.56 -0.08 -1.71
N SER A 84 16.51 -0.37 -0.81
CA SER A 84 16.22 -0.83 0.55
C SER A 84 15.40 0.17 1.34
N PHE A 85 15.67 1.47 1.17
CA PHE A 85 14.91 2.51 1.85
C PHE A 85 13.45 2.58 1.35
N LEU A 86 13.24 2.42 0.06
CA LEU A 86 11.87 2.42 -0.49
C LEU A 86 11.04 1.25 0.06
N GLY A 87 11.68 0.10 0.30
CA GLY A 87 11.06 -1.04 1.01
C GLY A 87 10.67 -0.68 2.44
N LEU A 88 11.59 -0.08 3.21
CA LEU A 88 11.33 0.39 4.57
C LEU A 88 10.20 1.43 4.59
N LEU A 89 10.25 2.41 3.68
CA LEU A 89 9.22 3.44 3.56
C LEU A 89 7.82 2.85 3.30
N ARG A 90 7.72 1.83 2.43
CA ARG A 90 6.44 1.12 2.20
C ARG A 90 5.89 0.53 3.49
N THR A 91 6.73 -0.13 4.28
CA THR A 91 6.33 -0.74 5.55
C THR A 91 5.83 0.31 6.54
N VAL A 92 6.61 1.39 6.71
CA VAL A 92 6.24 2.49 7.60
C VAL A 92 4.94 3.15 7.14
N ALA A 93 4.83 3.44 5.84
CA ALA A 93 3.65 4.08 5.26
C ALA A 93 2.39 3.23 5.42
N ALA A 94 2.49 1.92 5.16
CA ALA A 94 1.36 1.00 5.35
C ALA A 94 0.94 0.90 6.82
N SER A 95 1.89 0.83 7.76
CA SER A 95 1.62 0.81 9.18
C SER A 95 0.91 2.09 9.65
N VAL A 96 1.48 3.26 9.30
CA VAL A 96 0.91 4.56 9.69
C VAL A 96 -0.50 4.74 9.11
N ALA A 97 -0.70 4.42 7.84
CA ALA A 97 -2.01 4.53 7.20
C ALA A 97 -3.06 3.60 7.86
N ASN A 98 -2.71 2.36 8.18
CA ASN A 98 -3.60 1.46 8.91
C ASN A 98 -3.90 1.96 10.32
N ASP A 99 -2.91 2.49 11.04
CA ASP A 99 -3.09 3.02 12.38
C ASP A 99 -3.95 4.29 12.38
N TYR A 100 -3.83 5.15 11.36
CA TYR A 100 -4.70 6.30 11.15
C TYR A 100 -6.17 5.86 11.10
N TYR A 101 -6.49 4.86 10.29
CA TYR A 101 -7.85 4.35 10.18
C TYR A 101 -8.32 3.62 11.43
N ARG A 102 -7.47 2.80 12.06
CA ARG A 102 -7.80 2.13 13.33
C ARG A 102 -8.16 3.14 14.41
N ARG A 103 -7.38 4.22 14.58
CA ARG A 103 -7.68 5.30 15.53
C ARG A 103 -9.01 5.96 15.21
N ARG A 104 -9.25 6.31 13.97
CA ARG A 104 -10.48 6.96 13.50
C ARG A 104 -11.72 6.08 13.71
N TYR A 105 -11.62 4.79 13.46
CA TYR A 105 -12.75 3.86 13.63
C TYR A 105 -12.91 3.37 15.07
N SER A 106 -11.86 3.32 15.88
CA SER A 106 -11.95 3.01 17.31
C SER A 106 -12.64 4.13 18.08
N ALA A 107 -12.34 5.37 17.77
CA ALA A 107 -13.02 6.54 18.35
C ALA A 107 -14.53 6.56 18.01
N LYS A 108 -14.94 5.99 16.87
CA LYS A 108 -16.35 5.88 16.47
C LYS A 108 -17.11 4.72 17.16
N ARG A 109 -16.44 3.71 17.70
CA ARG A 109 -17.11 2.61 18.43
C ARG A 109 -17.56 2.99 19.85
N GLY A 110 -17.10 4.12 20.40
CA GLY A 110 -17.58 4.70 21.67
C GLY A 110 -18.84 5.56 21.54
N GLY A 111 -19.36 5.78 20.36
CA GLY A 111 -20.59 6.51 20.10
C GLY A 111 -21.15 6.13 18.74
N LYS A 112 -22.44 5.83 18.68
CA LYS A 112 -23.31 5.50 17.54
C LYS A 112 -22.64 5.56 16.16
N VAL A 113 -22.70 4.46 15.43
CA VAL A 113 -22.44 4.40 13.99
C VAL A 113 -23.24 5.49 13.28
N VAL A 114 -22.60 6.60 12.99
CA VAL A 114 -23.11 7.58 12.05
C VAL A 114 -22.39 7.27 10.74
N THR A 115 -23.14 6.70 9.80
CA THR A 115 -22.80 6.69 8.40
C THR A 115 -22.70 8.15 7.98
N MET A 116 -21.49 8.73 8.03
CA MET A 116 -21.28 10.04 7.42
C MET A 116 -21.23 9.82 5.91
N ALA A 117 -22.38 10.01 5.26
CA ALA A 117 -22.37 10.56 3.93
C ALA A 117 -21.49 11.83 3.99
N LEU A 118 -20.41 11.87 3.24
CA LEU A 118 -19.71 13.12 2.99
C LEU A 118 -20.68 14.01 2.23
N GLU A 119 -21.13 15.07 2.86
CA GLU A 119 -21.66 16.24 2.15
C GLU A 119 -20.47 16.83 1.37
N GLU A 120 -20.41 16.53 0.10
CA GLU A 120 -19.58 17.23 -0.87
C GLU A 120 -20.36 18.48 -1.28
N ASP A 121 -20.02 19.62 -0.68
CA ASP A 121 -20.25 20.92 -1.33
C ASP A 121 -19.24 21.07 -2.47
N GLY A 122 -19.67 20.85 -3.69
CA GLY A 122 -18.88 21.08 -4.89
C GLY A 122 -19.49 20.37 -6.09
N ALA A 123 -19.95 21.15 -7.07
CA ALA A 123 -20.51 20.65 -8.33
C ALA A 123 -19.58 19.63 -9.01
N PRO A 124 -20.09 18.50 -9.53
CA PRO A 124 -19.27 17.46 -10.13
C PRO A 124 -18.66 17.96 -11.45
N THR A 125 -17.35 18.20 -11.45
CA THR A 125 -16.59 18.34 -12.68
C THR A 125 -16.46 16.98 -13.35
N THR A 126 -16.54 16.92 -14.68
CA THR A 126 -16.42 15.70 -15.50
C THR A 126 -15.21 14.83 -15.16
N ALA A 127 -14.14 15.42 -14.64
CA ALA A 127 -12.95 14.72 -14.17
C ALA A 127 -13.18 13.96 -12.83
N ALA A 128 -14.08 14.42 -11.96
CA ALA A 128 -14.45 13.73 -10.73
C ALA A 128 -15.30 12.49 -11.04
N SER A 129 -16.22 12.58 -11.99
CA SER A 129 -17.04 11.47 -12.46
C SER A 129 -16.21 10.35 -13.08
N ALA A 130 -15.22 10.68 -13.91
CA ALA A 130 -14.32 9.69 -14.50
C ALA A 130 -13.43 8.99 -13.45
N ARG A 131 -12.97 9.72 -12.42
CA ARG A 131 -12.21 9.15 -11.30
C ARG A 131 -13.08 8.24 -10.41
N GLN A 132 -14.33 8.63 -10.19
CA GLN A 132 -15.28 7.86 -9.40
C GLN A 132 -15.68 6.57 -10.13
N SER A 133 -15.86 6.61 -11.45
CA SER A 133 -16.10 5.43 -12.29
C SER A 133 -14.91 4.46 -12.21
N ALA A 134 -13.69 4.93 -12.44
CA ALA A 134 -12.48 4.10 -12.34
C ALA A 134 -12.24 3.51 -10.95
N GLN A 135 -12.72 4.18 -9.90
CA GLN A 135 -12.61 3.68 -8.53
C GLN A 135 -13.68 2.61 -8.25
N THR A 136 -14.88 2.79 -8.74
CA THR A 136 -15.95 1.77 -8.66
C THR A 136 -15.53 0.52 -9.41
N GLU A 137 -14.97 0.64 -10.61
CA GLU A 137 -14.45 -0.48 -11.40
C GLU A 137 -13.33 -1.23 -10.65
N ARG A 138 -12.42 -0.51 -10.01
CA ARG A 138 -11.35 -1.13 -9.20
C ARG A 138 -11.89 -1.84 -7.96
N SER A 139 -12.87 -1.27 -7.27
CA SER A 139 -13.46 -1.92 -6.09
C SER A 139 -14.22 -3.18 -6.48
N VAL A 140 -14.92 -3.17 -7.63
CA VAL A 140 -15.56 -4.36 -8.20
C VAL A 140 -14.52 -5.41 -8.58
N LEU A 141 -13.43 -5.00 -9.23
CA LEU A 141 -12.33 -5.92 -9.59
C LEU A 141 -11.70 -6.57 -8.35
N TYR A 142 -11.46 -5.79 -7.28
CA TYR A 142 -10.92 -6.34 -6.04
C TYR A 142 -11.90 -7.31 -5.36
N ALA A 143 -13.21 -7.00 -5.35
CA ALA A 143 -14.23 -7.90 -4.83
C ALA A 143 -14.28 -9.21 -5.62
N GLN A 144 -14.20 -9.14 -6.95
CA GLN A 144 -14.15 -10.32 -7.82
C GLN A 144 -12.89 -11.16 -7.60
N LEU A 145 -11.72 -10.52 -7.44
CA LEU A 145 -10.48 -11.22 -7.13
C LEU A 145 -10.53 -11.89 -5.74
N ASP A 146 -11.11 -11.21 -4.75
CA ASP A 146 -11.25 -11.78 -3.40
C ASP A 146 -12.18 -12.98 -3.40
N GLU A 147 -13.32 -12.91 -4.11
CA GLU A 147 -14.24 -14.03 -4.26
C GLU A 147 -13.57 -15.22 -4.97
N LYS A 148 -12.84 -14.96 -6.05
CA LYS A 148 -12.06 -16.01 -6.72
C LYS A 148 -11.02 -16.63 -5.78
N LEU A 149 -10.30 -15.83 -5.04
CA LEU A 149 -9.31 -16.32 -4.07
C LEU A 149 -9.96 -17.12 -2.94
N ARG A 150 -11.21 -16.82 -2.55
CA ARG A 150 -11.97 -17.62 -1.58
C ARG A 150 -12.42 -18.96 -2.15
N SER A 151 -12.78 -19.00 -3.42
CA SER A 151 -13.17 -20.23 -4.13
C SER A 151 -11.97 -21.05 -4.61
N ALA A 152 -10.74 -20.59 -4.34
CA ALA A 152 -9.53 -21.29 -4.74
C ALA A 152 -9.42 -22.68 -4.07
N PRO A 153 -8.81 -23.68 -4.76
CA PRO A 153 -8.59 -25.00 -4.19
C PRO A 153 -7.78 -24.92 -2.89
N GLU A 154 -7.88 -25.96 -2.05
CA GLU A 154 -7.15 -26.06 -0.77
C GLU A 154 -5.63 -25.85 -0.87
N VAL A 155 -5.06 -26.04 -2.07
CA VAL A 155 -3.64 -25.73 -2.35
C VAL A 155 -3.31 -24.25 -2.16
N ILE A 156 -4.33 -23.37 -2.29
CA ILE A 156 -4.21 -21.93 -1.98
C ILE A 156 -4.97 -21.66 -0.69
N GLY A 157 -4.29 -21.89 0.42
CA GLY A 157 -4.89 -21.70 1.74
C GLY A 157 -5.08 -20.22 2.11
N GLU A 158 -5.77 -19.98 3.21
CA GLU A 158 -6.04 -18.65 3.74
C GLU A 158 -4.76 -17.83 3.95
N ARG A 159 -3.68 -18.50 4.37
CA ARG A 159 -2.36 -17.86 4.51
C ARG A 159 -1.85 -17.33 3.17
N ASP A 160 -1.92 -18.10 2.09
CA ASP A 160 -1.43 -17.70 0.77
C ASP A 160 -2.23 -16.52 0.23
N ARG A 161 -3.54 -16.48 0.48
CA ARG A 161 -4.41 -15.33 0.16
C ARG A 161 -4.01 -14.08 0.95
N SER A 162 -3.76 -14.24 2.24
CA SER A 162 -3.29 -13.12 3.07
C SER A 162 -1.95 -12.57 2.59
N LEU A 163 -0.99 -13.44 2.22
CA LEU A 163 0.29 -13.05 1.64
C LEU A 163 0.12 -12.29 0.32
N PHE A 164 -0.82 -12.76 -0.53
CA PHE A 164 -1.15 -12.10 -1.80
C PHE A 164 -1.64 -10.65 -1.57
N TRP A 165 -2.56 -10.44 -0.63
CA TRP A 165 -3.07 -9.11 -0.30
C TRP A 165 -2.01 -8.21 0.35
N LEU A 166 -1.18 -8.74 1.23
CA LEU A 166 -0.06 -8.01 1.81
C LEU A 166 0.91 -7.51 0.72
N TYR A 167 1.24 -8.37 -0.24
CA TYR A 167 2.18 -8.03 -1.30
C TYR A 167 1.58 -7.07 -2.34
N TYR A 168 0.42 -7.44 -2.95
CA TYR A 168 -0.13 -6.69 -4.07
C TYR A 168 -0.95 -5.47 -3.66
N LEU A 169 -1.62 -5.51 -2.52
CA LEU A 169 -2.48 -4.42 -2.08
C LEU A 169 -1.76 -3.49 -1.10
N GLN A 170 -1.04 -4.04 -0.14
CA GLN A 170 -0.34 -3.25 0.87
C GLN A 170 1.10 -2.91 0.48
N GLY A 171 1.64 -3.55 -0.55
CA GLY A 171 2.95 -3.25 -1.11
C GLY A 171 4.14 -3.73 -0.28
N PHE A 172 3.92 -4.68 0.65
CA PHE A 172 5.02 -5.31 1.38
C PHE A 172 5.90 -6.13 0.44
N THR A 173 7.20 -6.12 0.67
CA THR A 173 8.14 -7.05 0.01
C THR A 173 8.03 -8.45 0.63
N ALA A 174 8.50 -9.46 -0.08
CA ALA A 174 8.53 -10.84 0.43
C ALA A 174 9.34 -10.97 1.73
N GLU A 175 10.42 -10.20 1.86
CA GLU A 175 11.26 -10.18 3.07
C GLU A 175 10.55 -9.52 4.25
N GLU A 176 9.82 -8.43 4.02
CA GLU A 176 9.04 -7.75 5.04
C GLU A 176 7.89 -8.62 5.53
N ILE A 177 7.22 -9.32 4.62
CA ILE A 177 6.18 -10.29 4.96
C ILE A 177 6.78 -11.45 5.79
N ALA A 178 7.93 -11.98 5.39
CA ALA A 178 8.61 -13.06 6.11
C ALA A 178 9.02 -12.68 7.54
N ARG A 179 9.27 -11.38 7.80
CA ARG A 179 9.59 -10.87 9.14
C ARG A 179 8.37 -10.61 10.02
N GLN A 180 7.16 -10.68 9.47
CA GLN A 180 5.95 -10.47 10.26
C GLN A 180 5.79 -11.58 11.30
N PRO A 181 5.41 -11.25 12.56
CA PRO A 181 5.06 -12.24 13.55
C PRO A 181 3.95 -13.15 13.03
N GLY A 182 4.17 -14.45 13.01
CA GLY A 182 3.19 -15.43 12.53
C GLY A 182 3.24 -15.74 11.04
N ALA A 183 4.12 -15.12 10.24
CA ALA A 183 4.26 -15.45 8.82
C ALA A 183 4.73 -16.90 8.61
N GLY A 184 5.63 -17.41 9.49
CA GLY A 184 6.08 -18.80 9.48
C GLY A 184 6.76 -19.23 8.17
N LEU A 185 7.24 -18.28 7.36
CA LEU A 185 7.87 -18.50 6.07
C LEU A 185 9.16 -17.69 5.93
N THR A 186 10.08 -18.19 5.12
CA THR A 186 11.20 -17.39 4.63
C THR A 186 10.74 -16.50 3.47
N ALA A 187 11.53 -15.47 3.10
CA ALA A 187 11.24 -14.64 1.93
C ALA A 187 11.00 -15.48 0.67
N LYS A 188 11.84 -16.50 0.44
CA LYS A 188 11.67 -17.44 -0.68
C LYS A 188 10.38 -18.27 -0.56
N GLY A 189 9.95 -18.57 0.65
CA GLY A 189 8.66 -19.23 0.91
C GLY A 189 7.49 -18.33 0.55
N VAL A 190 7.56 -17.05 0.88
CA VAL A 190 6.56 -16.02 0.51
C VAL A 190 6.51 -15.88 -1.02
N GLU A 191 7.65 -15.74 -1.70
CA GLU A 191 7.71 -15.66 -3.17
C GLU A 191 7.09 -16.88 -3.84
N SER A 192 7.36 -18.09 -3.31
CA SER A 192 6.80 -19.33 -3.82
C SER A 192 5.27 -19.37 -3.65
N ALA A 193 4.75 -18.90 -2.51
CA ALA A 193 3.32 -18.78 -2.27
C ALA A 193 2.67 -17.77 -3.23
N LEU A 194 3.25 -16.59 -3.37
CA LEU A 194 2.79 -15.55 -4.32
C LEU A 194 2.75 -16.07 -5.75
N ARG A 195 3.81 -16.77 -6.17
CA ARG A 195 3.86 -17.37 -7.51
C ARG A 195 2.75 -18.40 -7.73
N ARG A 196 2.46 -19.25 -6.73
CA ARG A 196 1.37 -20.24 -6.78
C ARG A 196 0.03 -19.56 -7.00
N VAL A 197 -0.29 -18.54 -6.18
CA VAL A 197 -1.52 -17.76 -6.26
C VAL A 197 -1.64 -17.06 -7.62
N THR A 198 -0.56 -16.41 -8.07
CA THR A 198 -0.57 -15.67 -9.35
C THR A 198 -0.77 -16.59 -10.56
N ILE A 199 -0.12 -17.76 -10.58
CA ILE A 199 -0.30 -18.73 -11.66
C ILE A 199 -1.73 -19.27 -11.68
N TRP A 200 -2.28 -19.57 -10.52
CA TRP A 200 -3.65 -20.06 -10.42
C TRP A 200 -4.65 -18.99 -10.89
N LEU A 201 -4.55 -17.75 -10.38
CA LEU A 201 -5.42 -16.64 -10.79
C LEU A 201 -5.37 -16.39 -12.29
N ARG A 202 -4.18 -16.45 -12.90
CA ARG A 202 -4.01 -16.26 -14.34
C ARG A 202 -4.79 -17.31 -15.11
N ARG A 203 -4.65 -18.58 -14.75
CA ARG A 203 -5.36 -19.68 -15.40
C ARG A 203 -6.88 -19.56 -15.26
N GLU A 204 -7.35 -19.15 -14.09
CA GLU A 204 -8.77 -18.96 -13.82
C GLU A 204 -9.36 -17.84 -14.69
N ILE A 205 -8.67 -16.70 -14.76
CA ILE A 205 -9.10 -15.56 -15.58
C ILE A 205 -9.05 -15.89 -17.07
N GLU A 206 -8.01 -16.58 -17.53
CA GLU A 206 -7.89 -17.01 -18.94
C GLU A 206 -8.98 -18.03 -19.30
N GLY A 207 -9.28 -18.96 -18.40
CA GLY A 207 -10.35 -19.95 -18.59
C GLY A 207 -11.75 -19.32 -18.67
N GLU A 208 -12.02 -18.28 -17.89
CA GLU A 208 -13.29 -17.53 -17.98
C GLU A 208 -13.42 -16.72 -19.27
N ARG A 209 -12.33 -16.11 -19.72
CA ARG A 209 -12.31 -15.40 -21.01
C ARG A 209 -12.66 -16.34 -22.16
N ALA A 210 -12.02 -17.50 -22.20
CA ALA A 210 -12.29 -18.51 -23.23
C ALA A 210 -13.75 -19.00 -23.21
N LYS A 211 -14.32 -19.19 -22.01
CA LYS A 211 -15.75 -19.56 -21.86
C LYS A 211 -16.71 -18.45 -22.32
N SER A 212 -16.38 -17.19 -22.01
CA SER A 212 -17.17 -16.03 -22.41
C SER A 212 -17.15 -15.81 -23.92
N GLU A 213 -16.00 -15.99 -24.57
CA GLU A 213 -15.87 -15.92 -26.02
C GLU A 213 -16.63 -17.04 -26.73
N ALA A 214 -16.57 -18.27 -26.20
CA ALA A 214 -17.31 -19.41 -26.75
C ALA A 214 -18.84 -19.30 -26.57
N ALA A 215 -19.31 -18.56 -25.58
CA ALA A 215 -20.75 -18.33 -25.35
C ALA A 215 -21.33 -17.17 -26.17
N SER A 216 -20.47 -16.35 -26.78
CA SER A 216 -20.86 -15.16 -27.56
C SER A 216 -20.76 -15.36 -29.09
N GLY A 217 -20.30 -16.52 -29.54
CA GLY A 217 -20.21 -16.92 -30.96
C GLY A 217 -21.22 -18.00 -31.29
#